data_97c731e79e779fa49f4f0561aecd4283
#
_entry.id   97c731e79e779fa49f4f0561aecd4283
#
_cell.length_a   1.000
_cell.length_b   1.000
_cell.length_c   1.000
_cell.angle_alpha   90.00
_cell.angle_beta   90.00
_cell.angle_gamma   90.00
#
_symmetry.space_group_name_H-M   'P 1'
#
loop_
_entity.id
_entity.type
_entity.pdbx_description
1 polymer ?
#
loop_
_entity_poly.entity_id
_entity_poly.type
_entity_poly.pdbx_seq_one_letter_code
_entity_poly.pdbx_strand_id
1 'polypeptide(L)'
;NPGASERRLKWLSYFFTLVVGAAALLGAVNPPQFLQDIIVYTGSGLAACFLAPVVYAIYWPRSNVEGCMAGMLGGFAAHLSMYVGGIWANGSFFRPYRLMDFDPIIVGLLVSFVAGYVVTRLGPPPPEDLVRKYFHKRSASSGN
;
A
#
# COMPACT_ATOMS: atom_id res chain seq x y z
N ASN A 1 -28.26 4.20 -4.01
CA ASN A 1 -29.69 4.24 -4.35
C ASN A 1 -30.51 4.15 -3.05
N PRO A 2 -31.02 5.26 -2.49
CA PRO A 2 -31.71 5.29 -1.19
C PRO A 2 -33.06 4.56 -1.14
N GLY A 3 -33.50 3.94 -2.23
CA GLY A 3 -34.76 3.20 -2.35
C GLY A 3 -34.64 1.69 -2.51
N ALA A 4 -33.46 1.11 -2.33
CA ALA A 4 -33.32 -0.34 -2.39
C ALA A 4 -33.87 -1.01 -1.14
N SER A 5 -34.88 -1.89 -1.27
CA SER A 5 -35.44 -2.58 -0.13
C SER A 5 -34.35 -3.41 0.56
N GLU A 6 -34.33 -3.40 1.91
CA GLU A 6 -33.35 -4.17 2.71
C GLU A 6 -33.27 -5.64 2.31
N ARG A 7 -34.38 -6.20 1.86
CA ARG A 7 -34.47 -7.58 1.39
C ARG A 7 -33.67 -7.83 0.11
N ARG A 8 -33.65 -6.86 -0.80
CA ARG A 8 -32.82 -6.94 -2.03
C ARG A 8 -31.34 -6.81 -1.72
N LEU A 9 -30.97 -5.92 -0.81
CA LEU A 9 -29.57 -5.77 -0.39
C LEU A 9 -29.03 -7.03 0.29
N LYS A 10 -29.83 -7.64 1.19
CA LYS A 10 -29.45 -8.92 1.84
C LYS A 10 -29.31 -10.03 0.82
N TRP A 11 -30.24 -10.15 -0.12
CA TRP A 11 -30.19 -11.22 -1.14
C TRP A 11 -29.00 -11.04 -2.08
N LEU A 12 -28.73 -9.78 -2.48
CA LEU A 12 -27.55 -9.45 -3.29
C LEU A 12 -26.24 -9.78 -2.56
N SER A 13 -26.15 -9.43 -1.28
CA SER A 13 -25.00 -9.75 -0.44
C SER A 13 -24.74 -11.25 -0.34
N TYR A 14 -25.78 -12.04 -0.06
CA TYR A 14 -25.65 -13.51 -0.02
C TYR A 14 -25.26 -14.09 -1.38
N PHE A 15 -25.83 -13.59 -2.46
CA PHE A 15 -25.50 -14.03 -3.80
C PHE A 15 -24.03 -13.76 -4.15
N PHE A 16 -23.54 -12.53 -3.91
CA PHE A 16 -22.15 -12.21 -4.16
C PHE A 16 -21.19 -12.99 -3.24
N THR A 17 -21.54 -13.16 -1.98
CA THR A 17 -20.74 -13.99 -1.07
C THR A 17 -20.64 -15.43 -1.55
N LEU A 18 -21.75 -15.99 -2.01
CA LEU A 18 -21.77 -17.35 -2.55
C LEU A 18 -20.97 -17.47 -3.85
N VAL A 19 -21.10 -16.50 -4.75
CA VAL A 19 -20.35 -16.47 -6.02
C VAL A 19 -18.85 -16.35 -5.77
N VAL A 20 -18.43 -15.43 -4.89
CA VAL A 20 -17.02 -15.25 -4.53
C VAL A 20 -16.48 -16.48 -3.81
N GLY A 21 -17.26 -17.06 -2.88
CA GLY A 21 -16.89 -18.29 -2.19
C GLY A 21 -16.74 -19.49 -3.13
N ALA A 22 -17.68 -19.65 -4.08
CA ALA A 22 -17.59 -20.71 -5.08
C ALA A 22 -16.40 -20.51 -6.02
N ALA A 23 -16.16 -19.29 -6.49
CA ALA A 23 -14.99 -18.97 -7.31
C ALA A 23 -13.67 -19.24 -6.59
N ALA A 24 -13.58 -18.87 -5.30
CA ALA A 24 -12.42 -19.16 -4.47
C ALA A 24 -12.20 -20.66 -4.29
N LEU A 25 -13.29 -21.43 -4.07
CA LEU A 25 -13.23 -22.88 -3.93
C LEU A 25 -12.75 -23.56 -5.23
N LEU A 26 -13.28 -23.14 -6.37
CA LEU A 26 -12.85 -23.63 -7.69
C LEU A 26 -11.38 -23.31 -7.96
N GLY A 27 -10.93 -22.10 -7.60
CA GLY A 27 -9.52 -21.73 -7.69
C GLY A 27 -8.60 -22.52 -6.77
N ALA A 28 -9.11 -22.95 -5.61
CA ALA A 28 -8.34 -23.74 -4.64
C ALA A 28 -8.15 -25.20 -5.05
N VAL A 29 -9.06 -25.77 -5.85
CA VAL A 29 -8.96 -27.17 -6.34
C VAL A 29 -7.77 -27.35 -7.28
N ASN A 30 -7.50 -26.33 -8.12
CA ASN A 30 -6.33 -26.31 -9.02
C ASN A 30 -5.57 -24.99 -8.80
N PRO A 31 -4.78 -24.87 -7.72
CA PRO A 31 -4.05 -23.63 -7.45
C PRO A 31 -3.07 -23.37 -8.59
N PRO A 32 -3.05 -22.15 -9.16
CA PRO A 32 -2.11 -21.81 -10.20
C PRO A 32 -0.68 -21.91 -9.64
N GLN A 33 0.26 -22.42 -10.46
CA GLN A 33 1.65 -22.60 -10.05
C GLN A 33 2.32 -21.30 -9.60
N PHE A 34 1.80 -20.16 -10.06
CA PHE A 34 2.29 -18.82 -9.71
C PHE A 34 1.53 -18.16 -8.53
N LEU A 35 0.74 -18.93 -7.75
CA LEU A 35 0.00 -18.37 -6.61
C LEU A 35 0.93 -17.72 -5.59
N GLN A 36 2.06 -18.33 -5.31
CA GLN A 36 3.07 -17.78 -4.41
C GLN A 36 3.65 -16.46 -4.94
N ASP A 37 3.88 -16.38 -6.24
CA ASP A 37 4.39 -15.16 -6.88
C ASP A 37 3.40 -14.01 -6.77
N ILE A 38 2.09 -14.29 -6.90
CA ILE A 38 1.03 -13.29 -6.70
C ILE A 38 1.02 -12.79 -5.25
N ILE A 39 1.15 -13.69 -4.27
CA ILE A 39 1.18 -13.34 -2.84
C ILE A 39 2.41 -12.45 -2.56
N VAL A 40 3.57 -12.83 -3.05
CA VAL A 40 4.81 -12.06 -2.89
C VAL A 40 4.68 -10.69 -3.55
N TYR A 41 4.20 -10.62 -4.79
CA TYR A 41 3.96 -9.36 -5.50
C TYR A 41 3.03 -8.42 -4.74
N THR A 42 1.88 -8.94 -4.27
CA THR A 42 0.89 -8.14 -3.57
C THR A 42 1.41 -7.68 -2.21
N GLY A 43 2.02 -8.56 -1.43
CA GLY A 43 2.54 -8.25 -0.10
C GLY A 43 3.70 -7.24 -0.15
N SER A 44 4.65 -7.45 -1.05
CA SER A 44 5.77 -6.52 -1.25
C SER A 44 5.32 -5.17 -1.81
N GLY A 45 4.33 -5.17 -2.71
CA GLY A 45 3.73 -3.96 -3.25
C GLY A 45 3.02 -3.12 -2.17
N LEU A 46 2.23 -3.76 -1.31
CA LEU A 46 1.59 -3.08 -0.18
C LEU A 46 2.64 -2.50 0.79
N ALA A 47 3.68 -3.25 1.11
CA ALA A 47 4.77 -2.74 1.95
C ALA A 47 5.46 -1.53 1.31
N ALA A 48 5.80 -1.60 0.02
CA ALA A 48 6.42 -0.50 -0.71
C ALA A 48 5.55 0.77 -0.76
N CYS A 49 4.20 0.61 -0.80
CA CYS A 49 3.28 1.74 -0.83
C CYS A 49 3.06 2.36 0.55
N PHE A 50 2.84 1.54 1.57
CA PHE A 50 2.25 2.05 2.82
C PHE A 50 3.25 2.21 3.97
N LEU A 51 4.38 1.51 3.97
CA LEU A 51 5.29 1.54 5.11
C LEU A 51 5.86 2.95 5.38
N ALA A 52 6.36 3.63 4.35
CA ALA A 52 6.93 4.98 4.51
C ALA A 52 5.88 6.01 4.97
N PRO A 53 4.69 6.13 4.33
CA PRO A 53 3.62 7.00 4.82
C PRO A 53 3.20 6.73 6.26
N VAL A 54 3.08 5.47 6.66
CA VAL A 54 2.71 5.10 8.04
C VAL A 54 3.79 5.54 9.03
N VAL A 55 5.06 5.27 8.72
CA VAL A 55 6.19 5.70 9.56
C VAL A 55 6.21 7.22 9.69
N TYR A 56 6.03 7.95 8.60
CA TYR A 56 6.00 9.42 8.63
C TYR A 56 4.81 9.96 9.41
N ALA A 57 3.63 9.38 9.26
CA ALA A 57 2.45 9.80 10.00
C ALA A 57 2.58 9.61 11.52
N ILE A 58 3.32 8.59 11.97
CA ILE A 58 3.49 8.27 13.39
C ILE A 58 4.65 9.03 14.02
N TYR A 59 5.77 9.15 13.32
CA TYR A 59 7.03 9.63 13.90
C TYR A 59 7.43 11.03 13.46
N TRP A 60 6.86 11.58 12.41
CA TRP A 60 7.26 12.87 11.86
C TRP A 60 6.14 13.92 11.92
N PRO A 61 6.16 14.85 12.90
CA PRO A 61 5.12 15.86 13.08
C PRO A 61 4.89 16.79 11.89
N ARG A 62 5.87 16.88 10.98
CA ARG A 62 5.79 17.70 9.77
C ARG A 62 5.16 16.94 8.58
N SER A 63 4.87 15.64 8.72
CA SER A 63 4.26 14.85 7.65
C SER A 63 2.97 15.50 7.16
N ASN A 64 2.85 15.65 5.85
CA ASN A 64 1.69 16.22 5.17
C ASN A 64 1.06 15.21 4.21
N VAL A 65 -0.16 15.49 3.78
CA VAL A 65 -0.91 14.60 2.87
C VAL A 65 -0.19 14.40 1.55
N GLU A 66 0.39 15.48 1.02
CA GLU A 66 1.10 15.46 -0.26
C GLU A 66 2.33 14.56 -0.22
N GLY A 67 3.10 14.61 0.86
CA GLY A 67 4.25 13.73 1.06
C GLY A 67 3.85 12.27 1.24
N CYS A 68 2.77 12.00 1.98
CA CYS A 68 2.23 10.64 2.10
C CYS A 68 1.79 10.08 0.74
N MET A 69 1.06 10.87 -0.04
CA MET A 69 0.62 10.47 -1.39
C MET A 69 1.82 10.25 -2.33
N ALA A 70 2.82 11.13 -2.28
CA ALA A 70 4.04 10.97 -3.08
C ALA A 70 4.81 9.71 -2.70
N GLY A 71 4.91 9.39 -1.41
CA GLY A 71 5.49 8.13 -0.92
C GLY A 71 4.74 6.90 -1.44
N MET A 72 3.40 6.89 -1.34
CA MET A 72 2.57 5.80 -1.83
C MET A 72 2.73 5.59 -3.33
N LEU A 73 2.57 6.65 -4.12
CA LEU A 73 2.65 6.58 -5.58
C LEU A 73 4.06 6.26 -6.06
N GLY A 74 5.08 6.87 -5.44
CA GLY A 74 6.48 6.60 -5.77
C GLY A 74 6.88 5.17 -5.48
N GLY A 75 6.52 4.65 -4.30
CA GLY A 75 6.77 3.27 -3.91
C GLY A 75 6.08 2.26 -4.84
N PHE A 76 4.80 2.50 -5.16
CA PHE A 76 4.06 1.68 -6.10
C PHE A 76 4.67 1.70 -7.49
N ALA A 77 4.96 2.90 -8.03
CA ALA A 77 5.52 3.04 -9.37
C ALA A 77 6.89 2.36 -9.49
N ALA A 78 7.76 2.52 -8.49
CA ALA A 78 9.06 1.87 -8.46
C ALA A 78 8.94 0.34 -8.37
N HIS A 79 8.07 -0.16 -7.49
CA HIS A 79 7.81 -1.59 -7.35
C HIS A 79 7.25 -2.19 -8.66
N LEU A 80 6.20 -1.57 -9.22
CA LEU A 80 5.60 -2.02 -10.47
C LEU A 80 6.60 -1.99 -11.63
N SER A 81 7.44 -0.95 -11.73
CA SER A 81 8.44 -0.84 -12.80
C SER A 81 9.45 -1.99 -12.79
N MET A 82 9.81 -2.52 -11.61
CA MET A 82 10.69 -3.69 -11.50
C MET A 82 10.02 -4.95 -12.04
N TYR A 83 8.73 -5.13 -11.79
CA TYR A 83 7.98 -6.28 -12.33
C TYR A 83 7.73 -6.15 -13.84
N VAL A 84 7.38 -4.96 -14.30
CA VAL A 84 7.26 -4.69 -15.76
C VAL A 84 8.63 -4.86 -16.45
N GLY A 85 9.70 -4.35 -15.83
CA GLY A 85 11.07 -4.56 -16.32
C GLY A 85 11.46 -6.03 -16.41
N GLY A 86 10.92 -6.88 -15.53
CA GLY A 86 11.08 -8.33 -15.57
C GLY A 86 10.55 -8.98 -16.85
N ILE A 87 9.48 -8.43 -17.45
CA ILE A 87 8.95 -8.92 -18.73
C ILE A 87 10.01 -8.76 -19.84
N TRP A 88 10.71 -7.64 -19.82
CA TRP A 88 11.71 -7.33 -20.87
C TRP A 88 13.05 -8.02 -20.62
N ALA A 89 13.45 -8.15 -19.36
CA ALA A 89 14.73 -8.76 -19.00
C ALA A 89 14.66 -10.29 -18.89
N ASN A 90 13.57 -10.82 -18.33
CA ASN A 90 13.43 -12.24 -17.95
C ASN A 90 12.28 -12.95 -18.67
N GLY A 91 11.53 -12.26 -19.55
CA GLY A 91 10.40 -12.80 -20.30
C GLY A 91 9.16 -13.12 -19.44
N SER A 92 9.11 -12.70 -18.18
CA SER A 92 8.00 -12.99 -17.28
C SER A 92 7.76 -11.87 -16.27
N PHE A 93 6.48 -11.53 -16.04
CA PHE A 93 6.08 -10.58 -15.01
C PHE A 93 6.45 -11.06 -13.60
N PHE A 94 6.34 -12.35 -13.32
CA PHE A 94 6.64 -12.93 -12.01
C PHE A 94 8.14 -13.19 -11.75
N ARG A 95 9.00 -12.84 -12.70
CA ARG A 95 10.45 -12.80 -12.51
C ARG A 95 10.92 -11.35 -12.63
N PRO A 96 10.78 -10.55 -11.55
CA PRO A 96 11.06 -9.12 -11.60
C PRO A 96 12.52 -8.86 -11.95
N TYR A 97 12.76 -7.71 -12.55
CA TYR A 97 14.12 -7.21 -12.72
C TYR A 97 14.72 -6.88 -11.35
N ARG A 98 15.90 -7.42 -11.07
CA ARG A 98 16.62 -7.16 -9.82
C ARG A 98 17.72 -6.15 -10.07
N LEU A 99 17.58 -4.98 -9.48
CA LEU A 99 18.62 -3.96 -9.55
C LEU A 99 19.74 -4.32 -8.56
N MET A 100 20.95 -4.61 -9.06
CA MET A 100 22.08 -5.04 -8.23
C MET A 100 21.76 -6.26 -7.33
N ASP A 101 20.90 -7.15 -7.80
CA ASP A 101 20.42 -8.34 -7.08
C ASP A 101 19.48 -8.04 -5.88
N PHE A 102 19.08 -6.79 -5.69
CA PHE A 102 18.10 -6.42 -4.68
C PHE A 102 16.68 -6.79 -5.11
N ASP A 103 15.90 -7.24 -4.14
CA ASP A 103 14.48 -7.51 -4.33
C ASP A 103 13.69 -6.21 -4.61
N PRO A 104 12.68 -6.23 -5.49
CA PRO A 104 11.83 -5.07 -5.81
C PRO A 104 11.25 -4.32 -4.61
N ILE A 105 11.01 -5.00 -3.49
CA ILE A 105 10.52 -4.36 -2.26
C ILE A 105 11.51 -3.33 -1.73
N ILE A 106 12.81 -3.61 -1.77
CA ILE A 106 13.83 -2.71 -1.24
C ILE A 106 13.88 -1.42 -2.05
N VAL A 107 13.87 -1.55 -3.38
CA VAL A 107 13.86 -0.40 -4.28
C VAL A 107 12.57 0.41 -4.10
N GLY A 108 11.41 -0.27 -4.05
CA GLY A 108 10.12 0.35 -3.81
C GLY A 108 10.06 1.13 -2.50
N LEU A 109 10.57 0.52 -1.40
CA LEU A 109 10.66 1.18 -0.10
C LEU A 109 11.57 2.40 -0.12
N LEU A 110 12.78 2.29 -0.68
CA LEU A 110 13.71 3.41 -0.78
C LEU A 110 13.08 4.59 -1.52
N VAL A 111 12.46 4.33 -2.67
CA VAL A 111 11.79 5.39 -3.45
C VAL A 111 10.61 5.97 -2.67
N SER A 112 9.82 5.15 -1.97
CA SER A 112 8.70 5.61 -1.14
C SER A 112 9.18 6.55 -0.02
N PHE A 113 10.24 6.16 0.71
CA PHE A 113 10.82 7.01 1.75
C PHE A 113 11.40 8.30 1.19
N VAL A 114 12.18 8.24 0.11
CA VAL A 114 12.78 9.43 -0.49
C VAL A 114 11.72 10.38 -1.04
N ALA A 115 10.75 9.86 -1.82
CA ALA A 115 9.69 10.67 -2.39
C ALA A 115 8.82 11.32 -1.31
N GLY A 116 8.41 10.56 -0.30
CA GLY A 116 7.64 11.07 0.83
C GLY A 116 8.41 12.15 1.61
N TYR A 117 9.70 11.93 1.86
CA TYR A 117 10.54 12.90 2.53
C TYR A 117 10.68 14.22 1.74
N VAL A 118 11.04 14.12 0.47
CA VAL A 118 11.28 15.29 -0.40
C VAL A 118 10.00 16.12 -0.54
N VAL A 119 8.88 15.48 -0.87
CA VAL A 119 7.61 16.20 -1.07
C VAL A 119 7.09 16.79 0.24
N THR A 120 7.22 16.08 1.37
CA THR A 120 6.90 16.67 2.69
C THR A 120 7.74 17.90 3.01
N ARG A 121 9.01 17.91 2.62
CA ARG A 121 9.91 19.08 2.84
C ARG A 121 9.55 20.27 1.96
N LEU A 122 9.13 20.02 0.73
CA LEU A 122 8.78 21.05 -0.25
C LEU A 122 7.34 21.55 -0.08
N GLY A 123 6.46 20.72 0.47
CA GLY A 123 5.04 21.05 0.68
C GLY A 123 4.77 21.90 1.93
N PRO A 124 3.55 22.43 2.06
CA PRO A 124 3.13 23.19 3.22
C PRO A 124 3.12 22.31 4.48
N PRO A 125 3.46 22.89 5.66
CA PRO A 125 3.36 22.17 6.91
C PRO A 125 1.90 21.83 7.23
N PRO A 126 1.65 20.75 7.98
CA PRO A 126 0.28 20.40 8.42
C PRO A 126 -0.26 21.48 9.39
N PRO A 127 -1.58 21.61 9.53
CA PRO A 127 -2.22 22.53 10.47
C PRO A 127 -1.71 22.32 11.91
N GLU A 128 -1.37 23.42 12.59
CA GLU A 128 -0.76 23.38 13.93
C GLU A 128 -1.68 22.77 15.00
N ASP A 129 -2.99 22.95 14.85
CA ASP A 129 -4.00 22.37 15.74
C ASP A 129 -3.96 20.83 15.73
N LEU A 130 -3.77 20.21 14.55
CA LEU A 130 -3.61 18.76 14.40
C LEU A 130 -2.29 18.27 15.00
N VAL A 131 -1.20 18.96 14.73
CA VAL A 131 0.12 18.61 15.28
C VAL A 131 0.07 18.67 16.81
N ARG A 132 -0.50 19.74 17.38
CA ARG A 132 -0.66 19.90 18.83
C ARG A 132 -1.56 18.82 19.45
N LYS A 133 -2.63 18.45 18.76
CA LYS A 133 -3.57 17.43 19.23
C LYS A 133 -2.94 16.03 19.32
N TYR A 134 -2.14 15.64 18.32
CA TYR A 134 -1.64 14.27 18.21
C TYR A 134 -0.22 14.08 18.74
N PHE A 135 0.63 15.09 18.69
CA PHE A 135 2.03 14.99 19.09
C PHE A 135 2.33 15.61 20.45
N HIS A 136 1.66 16.71 20.89
CA HIS A 136 1.96 17.39 22.15
C HIS A 136 1.12 16.90 23.35
N LYS A 137 -0.01 16.23 23.11
CA LYS A 137 -0.82 15.68 24.22
C LYS A 137 -0.13 14.54 24.97
N ARG A 138 0.90 13.95 24.39
CA ARG A 138 1.68 12.87 25.00
C ARG A 138 2.62 13.36 26.11
N SER A 139 3.03 14.62 26.10
CA SER A 139 3.93 15.19 27.11
C SER A 139 3.21 15.55 28.43
N ALA A 140 1.92 15.77 28.41
CA ALA A 140 1.14 16.14 29.60
C ALA A 140 0.70 14.91 30.45
N SER A 141 0.71 13.70 29.86
CA SER A 141 0.30 12.46 30.55
C SER A 141 1.46 11.70 31.22
N SER A 142 2.72 12.13 31.00
CA SER A 142 3.91 11.48 31.55
C SER A 142 4.44 12.17 32.82
N GLY A 143 3.69 13.13 33.38
CA GLY A 143 4.12 13.93 34.53
C GLY A 143 3.24 13.80 35.76
N ASN A 144 2.58 12.65 35.96
CA ASN A 144 1.87 12.37 37.23
C ASN A 144 2.23 10.98 37.73
#